data_d6bb36a7811cdc3ad4a24bdef9eabdd6
#
_entry.id   d6bb36a7811cdc3ad4a24bdef9eabdd6
#
_cell.length_a   1.000
_cell.length_b   1.000
_cell.length_c   1.000
_cell.angle_alpha   90.00
_cell.angle_beta   90.00
_cell.angle_gamma   90.00
#
_symmetry.space_group_name_H-M   'P 1'
#
loop_
_entity.id
_entity.type
_entity.pdbx_description
1 polymer ?
#
loop_
_entity_poly.entity_id
_entity_poly.type
_entity_poly.pdbx_seq_one_letter_code
_entity_poly.pdbx_strand_id
1 'polypeptide(L)'
;MKKSELKDIIGAEEYSLVICEKSEAARKISEALSNNKYKTMKIFNTNVFLVTYKKRNYVLCSAIGHLYTLNLIKKRQKLPRYDYSWVPISQSIKSRAKMVNARIKVIEKLSENASEFILACDLDQEGETIGYNILKYACKEKQNVAKRVKFSTLMEDDIKSAFANMDNNINISLAYAGLT
;
A
#
# COMPACT_ATOMS: atom_id res chain seq x y z
N MET A 1 17.92 7.75 -4.18
CA MET A 1 17.07 8.54 -5.09
C MET A 1 16.59 9.77 -4.33
N LYS A 2 16.90 10.96 -4.83
CA LYS A 2 16.54 12.23 -4.19
C LYS A 2 15.06 12.56 -4.43
N LYS A 3 14.49 13.46 -3.62
CA LYS A 3 13.07 13.86 -3.72
C LYS A 3 12.73 14.50 -5.08
N SER A 4 13.67 15.25 -5.66
CA SER A 4 13.58 15.84 -7.00
C SER A 4 13.51 14.77 -8.10
N GLU A 5 14.33 13.73 -8.02
CA GLU A 5 14.37 12.66 -9.02
C GLU A 5 13.06 11.89 -9.12
N LEU A 6 12.32 11.74 -7.99
CA LEU A 6 11.02 11.06 -8.00
C LEU A 6 9.94 11.89 -8.67
N LYS A 7 9.95 13.22 -8.43
CA LYS A 7 9.03 14.15 -9.12
C LYS A 7 9.25 14.18 -10.62
N ASP A 8 10.51 14.23 -11.05
CA ASP A 8 10.87 14.22 -12.46
C ASP A 8 10.46 12.91 -13.15
N ILE A 9 10.59 11.79 -12.44
CA ILE A 9 10.25 10.47 -12.96
C ILE A 9 8.72 10.27 -13.02
N ILE A 10 7.98 10.72 -11.99
CA ILE A 10 6.51 10.62 -11.93
C ILE A 10 5.88 11.63 -12.89
N GLY A 11 6.57 12.75 -13.18
CA GLY A 11 6.09 13.78 -14.10
C GLY A 11 4.85 14.51 -13.58
N ALA A 12 4.63 14.49 -12.26
CA ALA A 12 3.51 15.15 -11.61
C ALA A 12 3.93 15.75 -10.27
N GLU A 13 3.50 16.97 -10.00
CA GLU A 13 3.75 17.63 -8.71
C GLU A 13 2.94 17.02 -7.58
N GLU A 14 1.69 16.60 -7.86
CA GLU A 14 0.77 15.97 -6.92
C GLU A 14 0.24 14.65 -7.46
N TYR A 15 0.14 13.66 -6.59
CA TYR A 15 -0.45 12.37 -6.90
C TYR A 15 -1.07 11.70 -5.67
N SER A 16 -2.06 10.84 -5.93
CA SER A 16 -2.62 9.92 -4.94
C SER A 16 -1.83 8.61 -4.97
N LEU A 17 -1.32 8.16 -3.82
CA LEU A 17 -0.68 6.85 -3.68
C LEU A 17 -1.74 5.78 -3.46
N VAL A 18 -1.84 4.83 -4.38
CA VAL A 18 -2.76 3.70 -4.31
C VAL A 18 -2.00 2.45 -3.89
N ILE A 19 -2.41 1.87 -2.77
CA ILE A 19 -1.82 0.66 -2.21
C ILE A 19 -2.72 -0.52 -2.52
N CYS A 20 -2.20 -1.46 -3.30
CA CYS A 20 -2.86 -2.72 -3.65
C CYS A 20 -2.23 -3.89 -2.91
N GLU A 21 -2.98 -4.97 -2.69
CA GLU A 21 -2.43 -6.18 -2.10
C GLU A 21 -1.52 -6.92 -3.08
N LYS A 22 -2.01 -7.14 -4.32
CA LYS A 22 -1.35 -7.94 -5.36
C LYS A 22 -0.91 -7.08 -6.53
N SER A 23 0.20 -7.45 -7.17
CA SER A 23 0.70 -6.73 -8.35
C SER A 23 -0.26 -6.81 -9.54
N GLU A 24 -1.01 -7.90 -9.66
CA GLU A 24 -2.01 -8.05 -10.72
C GLU A 24 -3.18 -7.08 -10.50
N ALA A 25 -3.66 -6.91 -9.27
CA ALA A 25 -4.69 -5.92 -8.96
C ALA A 25 -4.22 -4.50 -9.31
N ALA A 26 -2.98 -4.13 -8.95
CA ALA A 26 -2.44 -2.83 -9.30
C ALA A 26 -2.37 -2.61 -10.83
N ARG A 27 -1.99 -3.65 -11.58
CA ARG A 27 -1.97 -3.60 -13.06
C ARG A 27 -3.37 -3.46 -13.64
N LYS A 28 -4.33 -4.29 -13.21
CA LYS A 28 -5.72 -4.25 -13.67
C LYS A 28 -6.40 -2.92 -13.38
N ILE A 29 -6.20 -2.36 -12.19
CA ILE A 29 -6.68 -1.03 -11.83
C ILE A 29 -6.07 0.03 -12.75
N SER A 30 -4.78 -0.07 -13.05
CA SER A 30 -4.10 0.86 -13.95
C SER A 30 -4.64 0.78 -15.37
N GLU A 31 -4.91 -0.42 -15.87
CA GLU A 31 -5.53 -0.65 -17.19
C GLU A 31 -6.92 -0.03 -17.25
N ALA A 32 -7.77 -0.31 -16.27
CA ALA A 32 -9.15 0.17 -16.21
C ALA A 32 -9.25 1.69 -16.14
N LEU A 33 -8.48 2.34 -15.26
CA LEU A 33 -8.52 3.78 -15.08
C LEU A 33 -7.95 4.56 -16.26
N SER A 34 -6.97 4.02 -16.97
CA SER A 34 -6.28 4.73 -18.05
C SER A 34 -6.71 4.31 -19.46
N ASN A 35 -7.68 3.40 -19.58
CA ASN A 35 -7.99 2.74 -20.85
C ASN A 35 -6.72 2.16 -21.51
N ASN A 36 -5.93 1.43 -20.73
CA ASN A 36 -4.63 0.84 -21.10
C ASN A 36 -3.51 1.85 -21.45
N LYS A 37 -3.66 3.12 -21.11
CA LYS A 37 -2.67 4.19 -21.34
C LYS A 37 -1.94 4.58 -20.06
N TYR A 38 -1.24 3.65 -19.44
CA TYR A 38 -0.47 3.87 -18.21
C TYR A 38 1.05 3.68 -18.47
N LYS A 39 1.87 4.24 -17.59
CA LYS A 39 3.31 4.03 -17.60
C LYS A 39 3.69 3.06 -16.48
N THR A 40 4.62 2.16 -16.78
CA THR A 40 5.21 1.28 -15.77
C THR A 40 6.65 1.67 -15.54
N MET A 41 7.05 1.74 -14.28
CA MET A 41 8.44 1.97 -13.90
C MET A 41 8.88 0.96 -12.83
N LYS A 42 10.18 0.74 -12.70
CA LYS A 42 10.76 -0.08 -11.63
C LYS A 42 11.49 0.79 -10.62
N ILE A 43 11.06 0.71 -9.36
CA ILE A 43 11.74 1.34 -8.23
C ILE A 43 12.14 0.20 -7.27
N PHE A 44 13.43 0.10 -6.92
CA PHE A 44 13.98 -1.00 -6.11
C PHE A 44 13.50 -2.40 -6.56
N ASN A 45 13.50 -2.62 -7.88
CA ASN A 45 13.02 -3.87 -8.51
C ASN A 45 11.54 -4.18 -8.29
N THR A 46 10.73 -3.16 -7.97
CA THR A 46 9.28 -3.24 -7.78
C THR A 46 8.57 -2.48 -8.89
N ASN A 47 7.58 -3.09 -9.53
CA ASN A 47 6.77 -2.40 -10.51
C ASN A 47 5.86 -1.38 -9.81
N VAL A 48 5.86 -0.17 -10.35
CA VAL A 48 5.00 0.94 -9.95
C VAL A 48 4.30 1.43 -11.22
N PHE A 49 3.02 1.69 -11.13
CA PHE A 49 2.20 2.11 -12.27
C PHE A 49 1.77 3.56 -12.09
N LEU A 50 1.87 4.33 -13.17
CA LEU A 50 1.54 5.75 -13.22
C LEU A 50 0.33 5.93 -14.12
N VAL A 51 -0.74 6.48 -13.57
CA VAL A 51 -2.04 6.62 -14.24
C VAL A 51 -2.54 8.05 -14.09
N THR A 52 -3.05 8.64 -15.16
CA THR A 52 -3.85 9.86 -15.11
C THR A 52 -5.30 9.49 -15.41
N TYR A 53 -6.21 9.79 -14.47
CA TYR A 53 -7.64 9.55 -14.61
C TYR A 53 -8.42 10.75 -14.10
N LYS A 54 -9.36 11.26 -14.90
CA LYS A 54 -10.18 12.45 -14.58
C LYS A 54 -9.33 13.64 -14.07
N LYS A 55 -8.23 13.92 -14.75
CA LYS A 55 -7.26 14.99 -14.41
C LYS A 55 -6.55 14.82 -13.06
N ARG A 56 -6.58 13.63 -12.47
CA ARG A 56 -5.84 13.27 -11.25
C ARG A 56 -4.76 12.26 -11.58
N ASN A 57 -3.62 12.40 -10.92
CA ASN A 57 -2.51 11.47 -11.07
C ASN A 57 -2.54 10.44 -9.93
N TYR A 58 -2.42 9.18 -10.29
CA TYR A 58 -2.36 8.05 -9.38
C TYR A 58 -1.05 7.31 -9.57
N VAL A 59 -0.42 6.95 -8.46
CA VAL A 59 0.76 6.09 -8.42
C VAL A 59 0.36 4.82 -7.69
N LEU A 60 0.33 3.70 -8.41
CA LEU A 60 -0.10 2.43 -7.85
C LEU A 60 1.10 1.55 -7.54
N CYS A 61 1.11 0.98 -6.36
CA CYS A 61 2.09 -0.03 -5.93
C CYS A 61 1.40 -1.19 -5.21
N SER A 62 2.10 -2.32 -5.09
CA SER A 62 1.57 -3.50 -4.42
C SER A 62 2.45 -3.97 -3.27
N ALA A 63 1.82 -4.50 -2.22
CA ALA A 63 2.47 -5.08 -1.06
C ALA A 63 3.02 -6.49 -1.34
N ILE A 64 2.31 -7.30 -2.15
CA ILE A 64 2.50 -8.74 -2.30
C ILE A 64 2.29 -9.45 -0.94
N GLY A 65 1.12 -9.24 -0.34
CA GLY A 65 0.73 -9.78 0.95
C GLY A 65 1.28 -8.99 2.14
N HIS A 66 1.33 -9.62 3.31
CA HIS A 66 1.80 -8.98 4.53
C HIS A 66 3.27 -8.55 4.46
N LEU A 67 3.54 -7.28 4.78
CA LEU A 67 4.89 -6.73 4.94
C LEU A 67 5.33 -6.67 6.40
N TYR A 68 4.39 -6.74 7.34
CA TYR A 68 4.62 -6.66 8.78
C TYR A 68 4.02 -7.88 9.48
N THR A 69 4.63 -8.25 10.61
CA THR A 69 4.19 -9.34 11.49
C THR A 69 4.42 -8.98 12.95
N LEU A 70 3.69 -9.62 13.84
CA LEU A 70 3.93 -9.50 15.28
C LEU A 70 5.23 -10.24 15.64
N ASN A 71 6.06 -9.60 16.42
CA ASN A 71 7.26 -10.19 16.98
C ASN A 71 7.36 -9.88 18.48
N LEU A 72 7.84 -10.86 19.24
CA LEU A 72 8.05 -10.72 20.66
C LEU A 72 9.24 -9.80 20.92
N ILE A 73 9.02 -8.75 21.73
CA ILE A 73 10.11 -7.88 22.17
C ILE A 73 10.88 -8.65 23.26
N LYS A 74 12.05 -9.20 22.90
CA LYS A 74 12.97 -9.84 23.86
C LYS A 74 13.60 -8.79 24.78
N LYS A 75 12.89 -8.38 25.83
CA LYS A 75 13.51 -7.71 26.97
C LYS A 75 13.88 -8.77 28.01
N ARG A 76 15.15 -8.75 28.47
CA ARG A 76 15.62 -9.51 29.64
C ARG A 76 14.83 -9.05 30.89
N GLN A 77 13.70 -9.67 31.17
CA GLN A 77 12.92 -9.43 32.40
C GLN A 77 12.60 -10.75 33.07
N LYS A 78 12.67 -10.75 34.41
CA LYS A 78 12.48 -11.91 35.31
C LYS A 78 11.04 -12.43 35.41
N LEU A 79 10.08 -11.80 34.69
CA LEU A 79 8.67 -12.21 34.66
C LEU A 79 8.24 -12.37 33.18
N PRO A 80 7.35 -13.31 32.85
CA PRO A 80 6.84 -13.46 31.49
C PRO A 80 5.93 -12.27 31.14
N ARG A 81 6.50 -11.25 30.51
CA ARG A 81 5.76 -10.21 29.82
C ARG A 81 5.82 -10.50 28.33
N TYR A 82 4.66 -10.70 27.74
CA TYR A 82 4.48 -10.89 26.31
C TYR A 82 4.25 -9.53 25.64
N ASP A 83 5.31 -8.73 25.54
CA ASP A 83 5.26 -7.47 24.79
C ASP A 83 5.50 -7.79 23.31
N TYR A 84 4.51 -7.57 22.47
CA TYR A 84 4.61 -7.75 21.03
C TYR A 84 4.73 -6.39 20.33
N SER A 85 5.49 -6.37 19.24
CA SER A 85 5.53 -5.23 18.31
C SER A 85 5.36 -5.70 16.88
N TRP A 86 4.75 -4.87 16.07
CA TRP A 86 4.71 -5.07 14.64
C TRP A 86 6.07 -4.69 14.04
N VAL A 87 6.68 -5.62 13.34
CA VAL A 87 7.98 -5.46 12.68
C VAL A 87 7.89 -5.92 11.24
N PRO A 88 8.76 -5.43 10.34
CA PRO A 88 8.87 -6.00 8.99
C PRO A 88 9.10 -7.51 9.03
N ILE A 89 8.37 -8.26 8.20
CA ILE A 89 8.52 -9.74 8.09
C ILE A 89 9.98 -10.13 7.79
N SER A 90 10.72 -9.27 7.12
CA SER A 90 12.15 -9.46 6.83
C SER A 90 13.02 -9.72 8.07
N GLN A 91 12.57 -9.29 9.25
CA GLN A 91 13.27 -9.56 10.51
C GLN A 91 13.04 -11.00 11.01
N SER A 92 11.92 -11.61 10.63
CA SER A 92 11.53 -12.97 11.06
C SER A 92 11.82 -14.03 10.00
N ILE A 93 11.65 -13.68 8.70
CA ILE A 93 11.79 -14.61 7.57
C ILE A 93 12.89 -14.13 6.61
N LYS A 94 14.10 -14.66 6.78
CA LYS A 94 15.28 -14.25 5.99
C LYS A 94 15.13 -14.48 4.48
N SER A 95 14.46 -15.55 4.05
CA SER A 95 14.25 -15.85 2.62
C SER A 95 13.41 -14.80 1.89
N ARG A 96 12.53 -14.10 2.57
CA ARG A 96 11.70 -13.02 2.02
C ARG A 96 12.28 -11.62 2.25
N ALA A 97 13.35 -11.49 3.03
CA ALA A 97 13.85 -10.20 3.51
C ALA A 97 14.14 -9.20 2.38
N LYS A 98 14.80 -9.64 1.30
CA LYS A 98 15.15 -8.78 0.18
C LYS A 98 13.91 -8.20 -0.51
N MET A 99 12.91 -9.03 -0.76
CA MET A 99 11.67 -8.63 -1.43
C MET A 99 10.84 -7.70 -0.53
N VAL A 100 10.62 -8.07 0.73
CA VAL A 100 9.84 -7.28 1.71
C VAL A 100 10.48 -5.91 1.92
N ASN A 101 11.80 -5.85 2.14
CA ASN A 101 12.52 -4.59 2.34
C ASN A 101 12.45 -3.69 1.09
N ALA A 102 12.52 -4.27 -0.12
CA ALA A 102 12.35 -3.52 -1.35
C ALA A 102 10.95 -2.90 -1.44
N ARG A 103 9.89 -3.66 -1.10
CA ARG A 103 8.51 -3.18 -1.10
C ARG A 103 8.29 -2.05 -0.09
N ILE A 104 8.74 -2.24 1.15
CA ILE A 104 8.64 -1.22 2.18
C ILE A 104 9.34 0.06 1.72
N LYS A 105 10.59 -0.02 1.24
CA LYS A 105 11.34 1.14 0.74
C LYS A 105 10.64 1.87 -0.41
N VAL A 106 10.00 1.13 -1.33
CA VAL A 106 9.22 1.76 -2.42
C VAL A 106 8.05 2.53 -1.85
N ILE A 107 7.26 1.91 -0.96
CA ILE A 107 6.08 2.53 -0.37
C ILE A 107 6.47 3.75 0.47
N GLU A 108 7.49 3.64 1.32
CA GLU A 108 8.03 4.75 2.10
C GLU A 108 8.42 5.92 1.19
N LYS A 109 9.15 5.62 0.10
CA LYS A 109 9.62 6.65 -0.82
C LYS A 109 8.47 7.32 -1.58
N LEU A 110 7.49 6.55 -2.03
CA LEU A 110 6.30 7.09 -2.68
C LEU A 110 5.43 7.89 -1.71
N SER A 111 5.35 7.49 -0.44
CA SER A 111 4.55 8.18 0.57
C SER A 111 5.05 9.59 0.91
N GLU A 112 6.34 9.87 0.73
CA GLU A 112 6.95 11.18 1.05
C GLU A 112 6.35 12.36 0.27
N ASN A 113 5.84 12.12 -0.95
CA ASN A 113 5.32 13.15 -1.85
C ASN A 113 3.86 12.94 -2.24
N ALA A 114 3.21 11.89 -1.72
CA ALA A 114 1.80 11.65 -1.97
C ALA A 114 0.94 12.70 -1.26
N SER A 115 0.02 13.32 -1.99
CA SER A 115 -0.96 14.25 -1.43
C SER A 115 -2.18 13.54 -0.83
N GLU A 116 -2.43 12.30 -1.28
CA GLU A 116 -3.55 11.48 -0.83
C GLU A 116 -3.16 10.01 -0.78
N PHE A 117 -3.77 9.25 0.12
CA PHE A 117 -3.54 7.81 0.29
C PHE A 117 -4.84 7.06 0.03
N ILE A 118 -4.75 6.00 -0.76
CA ILE A 118 -5.91 5.19 -1.16
C ILE A 118 -5.56 3.72 -0.95
N LEU A 119 -6.41 3.02 -0.20
CA LEU A 119 -6.30 1.57 -0.02
C LEU A 119 -7.20 0.86 -1.03
N ALA A 120 -6.61 0.00 -1.85
CA ALA A 120 -7.26 -0.80 -2.89
C ALA A 120 -6.87 -2.28 -2.76
N CYS A 121 -6.86 -2.79 -1.52
CA CYS A 121 -6.72 -4.21 -1.21
C CYS A 121 -8.07 -4.93 -1.30
N ASP A 122 -8.05 -6.26 -1.26
CA ASP A 122 -9.25 -7.10 -1.26
C ASP A 122 -10.20 -6.72 -0.10
N LEU A 123 -11.52 -6.95 -0.28
CA LEU A 123 -12.54 -6.56 0.70
C LEU A 123 -12.74 -7.64 1.76
N ASP A 124 -11.67 -7.96 2.47
CA ASP A 124 -11.68 -8.92 3.57
C ASP A 124 -10.83 -8.41 4.75
N GLN A 125 -10.83 -9.16 5.83
CA GLN A 125 -10.06 -8.84 7.03
C GLN A 125 -8.55 -8.80 6.75
N GLU A 126 -8.06 -9.68 5.88
CA GLU A 126 -6.63 -9.74 5.52
C GLU A 126 -6.20 -8.49 4.76
N GLY A 127 -6.97 -8.08 3.74
CA GLY A 127 -6.70 -6.87 2.96
C GLY A 127 -6.73 -5.59 3.80
N GLU A 128 -7.69 -5.48 4.74
CA GLU A 128 -7.73 -4.34 5.68
C GLU A 128 -6.53 -4.34 6.63
N THR A 129 -6.13 -5.51 7.15
CA THR A 129 -4.96 -5.64 8.04
C THR A 129 -3.66 -5.30 7.32
N ILE A 130 -3.47 -5.79 6.09
CA ILE A 130 -2.32 -5.46 5.25
C ILE A 130 -2.26 -3.96 5.02
N GLY A 131 -3.36 -3.36 4.58
CA GLY A 131 -3.46 -1.93 4.29
C GLY A 131 -3.21 -1.07 5.53
N TYR A 132 -3.84 -1.39 6.64
CA TYR A 132 -3.66 -0.68 7.91
C TYR A 132 -2.18 -0.66 8.32
N ASN A 133 -1.50 -1.81 8.32
CA ASN A 133 -0.11 -1.89 8.71
C ASN A 133 0.81 -1.09 7.78
N ILE A 134 0.57 -1.12 6.48
CA ILE A 134 1.33 -0.34 5.51
C ILE A 134 1.13 1.16 5.73
N LEU A 135 -0.11 1.60 5.85
CA LEU A 135 -0.45 3.01 6.08
C LEU A 135 0.12 3.53 7.40
N LYS A 136 0.11 2.69 8.43
CA LYS A 136 0.65 3.03 9.75
C LYS A 136 2.17 3.09 9.76
N TYR A 137 2.84 2.05 9.29
CA TYR A 137 4.30 1.92 9.45
C TYR A 137 5.09 2.47 8.27
N ALA A 138 4.75 2.09 7.03
CA ALA A 138 5.49 2.55 5.85
C ALA A 138 5.08 3.97 5.42
N CYS A 139 3.81 4.35 5.61
CA CYS A 139 3.30 5.68 5.25
C CYS A 139 3.23 6.65 6.42
N LYS A 140 3.84 6.34 7.57
CA LYS A 140 3.94 7.24 8.74
C LYS A 140 2.57 7.73 9.24
N GLU A 141 1.77 6.80 9.80
CA GLU A 141 0.47 7.06 10.46
C GLU A 141 -0.62 7.65 9.53
N LYS A 142 -0.67 7.18 8.26
CA LYS A 142 -1.69 7.63 7.30
C LYS A 142 -3.00 6.83 7.30
N GLN A 143 -3.14 5.82 8.17
CA GLN A 143 -4.33 4.96 8.27
C GLN A 143 -5.62 5.71 8.62
N ASN A 144 -5.53 6.86 9.30
CA ASN A 144 -6.69 7.65 9.71
C ASN A 144 -7.19 8.63 8.64
N VAL A 145 -6.40 8.84 7.57
CA VAL A 145 -6.71 9.80 6.49
C VAL A 145 -6.78 9.14 5.12
N ALA A 146 -6.53 7.85 5.05
CA ALA A 146 -6.56 7.11 3.80
C ALA A 146 -7.99 6.80 3.38
N LYS A 147 -8.27 6.98 2.10
CA LYS A 147 -9.52 6.58 1.46
C LYS A 147 -9.53 5.08 1.15
N ARG A 148 -10.73 4.52 1.03
CA ARG A 148 -10.93 3.11 0.72
C ARG A 148 -11.67 2.95 -0.61
N VAL A 149 -11.07 2.25 -1.55
CA VAL A 149 -11.73 1.81 -2.79
C VAL A 149 -12.26 0.41 -2.59
N LYS A 150 -13.56 0.21 -2.84
CA LYS A 150 -14.24 -1.08 -2.70
C LYS A 150 -14.71 -1.56 -4.06
N PHE A 151 -14.17 -2.67 -4.52
CA PHE A 151 -14.58 -3.34 -5.76
C PHE A 151 -14.78 -4.84 -5.48
N SER A 152 -15.78 -5.42 -6.12
CA SER A 152 -16.07 -6.86 -6.00
C SER A 152 -15.34 -7.66 -7.06
N THR A 153 -15.07 -7.05 -8.21
CA THR A 153 -14.32 -7.65 -9.32
C THR A 153 -13.28 -6.68 -9.86
N LEU A 154 -12.31 -7.21 -10.61
CA LEU A 154 -11.31 -6.40 -11.32
C LEU A 154 -11.76 -6.05 -12.75
N MET A 155 -13.06 -5.99 -12.98
CA MET A 155 -13.63 -5.51 -14.24
C MET A 155 -13.57 -3.98 -14.31
N GLU A 156 -13.46 -3.45 -15.53
CA GLU A 156 -13.23 -2.03 -15.77
C GLU A 156 -14.32 -1.14 -15.14
N ASP A 157 -15.59 -1.51 -15.33
CA ASP A 157 -16.73 -0.73 -14.82
C ASP A 157 -16.79 -0.73 -13.29
N ASP A 158 -16.53 -1.88 -12.64
CA ASP A 158 -16.48 -2.00 -11.19
C ASP A 158 -15.36 -1.13 -10.61
N ILE A 159 -14.17 -1.17 -11.21
CA ILE A 159 -13.03 -0.36 -10.79
C ILE A 159 -13.34 1.14 -10.95
N LYS A 160 -13.87 1.56 -12.10
CA LYS A 160 -14.21 2.97 -12.34
C LYS A 160 -15.30 3.47 -11.39
N SER A 161 -16.31 2.63 -11.13
CA SER A 161 -17.36 2.92 -10.15
C SER A 161 -16.80 3.04 -8.74
N ALA A 162 -15.94 2.12 -8.34
CA ALA A 162 -15.30 2.12 -7.03
C ALA A 162 -14.42 3.37 -6.81
N PHE A 163 -13.68 3.79 -7.82
CA PHE A 163 -12.86 5.02 -7.76
C PHE A 163 -13.71 6.31 -7.81
N ALA A 164 -14.91 6.26 -8.33
CA ALA A 164 -15.86 7.38 -8.27
C ALA A 164 -16.54 7.50 -6.89
N ASN A 165 -16.66 6.40 -6.14
CA ASN A 165 -17.41 6.29 -4.88
C ASN A 165 -16.51 5.80 -3.72
N MET A 166 -15.31 6.34 -3.58
CA MET A 166 -14.39 5.97 -2.50
C MET A 166 -14.94 6.35 -1.13
N ASP A 167 -14.81 5.45 -0.16
CA ASP A 167 -15.02 5.78 1.25
C ASP A 167 -13.92 6.72 1.75
N ASN A 168 -14.28 7.63 2.65
CA ASN A 168 -13.34 8.59 3.22
C ASN A 168 -12.35 7.96 4.20
N ASN A 169 -12.63 6.74 4.69
CA ASN A 169 -11.79 6.03 5.66
C ASN A 169 -11.70 4.55 5.32
N ILE A 170 -10.61 3.92 5.75
CA ILE A 170 -10.47 2.46 5.78
C ILE A 170 -11.28 1.87 6.94
N ASN A 171 -11.58 0.58 6.89
CA ASN A 171 -12.30 -0.10 7.97
C ASN A 171 -11.32 -0.51 9.10
N ILE A 172 -11.02 0.44 9.98
CA ILE A 172 -10.09 0.23 11.10
C ILE A 172 -10.57 -0.88 12.04
N SER A 173 -11.88 -1.01 12.29
CA SER A 173 -12.43 -2.05 13.16
C SER A 173 -12.17 -3.45 12.58
N LEU A 174 -12.33 -3.62 11.27
CA LEU A 174 -12.05 -4.88 10.58
C LEU A 174 -10.55 -5.18 10.57
N ALA A 175 -9.71 -4.15 10.36
CA ALA A 175 -8.27 -4.30 10.46
C ALA A 175 -7.83 -4.76 11.87
N TYR A 176 -8.39 -4.16 12.93
CA TYR A 176 -8.09 -4.58 14.31
C TYR A 176 -8.47 -6.02 14.61
N ALA A 177 -9.56 -6.54 14.06
CA ALA A 177 -9.93 -7.94 14.22
C ALA A 177 -8.87 -8.90 13.64
N GLY A 178 -8.09 -8.46 12.65
CA GLY A 178 -6.96 -9.21 12.08
C GLY A 178 -5.62 -8.95 12.80
N LEU A 179 -5.57 -8.00 13.73
CA LEU A 179 -4.37 -7.67 14.51
C LEU A 179 -4.32 -8.40 15.86
N THR A 180 -5.43 -8.96 16.29
CA THR A 180 -5.59 -9.72 17.54
C THR A 180 -5.46 -11.22 17.29
#